data_d83e8345decd5defc406b2758def9422
#
_entry.id   d83e8345decd5defc406b2758def9422
#
_cell.length_a   1.000
_cell.length_b   1.000
_cell.length_c   1.000
_cell.angle_alpha   90.00
_cell.angle_beta   90.00
_cell.angle_gamma   90.00
#
_symmetry.space_group_name_H-M   'P 1'
#
loop_
_entity.id
_entity.type
_entity.pdbx_description
1 polymer ?
#
loop_
_entity_poly.entity_id
_entity_poly.type
_entity_poly.pdbx_seq_one_letter_code
_entity_poly.pdbx_strand_id
1 'polypeptide(L)'
;MLSTEAPNTQHPELDRYDTERLVRAFADDQLNAVQAVQRATPQLAAAVEAAVPRIRAGGRLLYFGAGTSGRLGLLDSVELLPTFSWPTERAVASLAGGQQALFVAVEGAEDDFELGARDLAAQAPTPNDVCLCVAASGGTPYVLGAIAAARAAGCLTVGIANNPGAPVLLQAELGVLLDTGAEVISGSTRLKAGTAQKIALNTFSSSLMVRLHKV
;
A
#
# COMPACT_ATOMS: atom_id res chain seq x y z
N MET A 1 19.97 -1.73 6.79
CA MET A 1 19.20 -2.95 6.40
C MET A 1 17.74 -2.62 6.67
N LEU A 2 16.85 -2.95 5.73
CA LEU A 2 15.41 -2.77 5.92
C LEU A 2 14.92 -3.68 7.05
N SER A 3 14.01 -3.21 7.90
CA SER A 3 13.48 -4.00 9.02
C SER A 3 12.76 -5.26 8.53
N THR A 4 12.05 -5.16 7.39
CA THR A 4 11.35 -6.29 6.77
C THR A 4 12.28 -7.37 6.20
N GLU A 5 13.55 -7.03 5.91
CA GLU A 5 14.58 -7.93 5.38
C GLU A 5 15.46 -8.51 6.50
N ALA A 6 15.35 -7.99 7.72
CA ALA A 6 16.16 -8.45 8.83
C ALA A 6 15.84 -9.91 9.19
N PRO A 7 16.84 -10.71 9.60
CA PRO A 7 16.62 -12.04 10.13
C PRO A 7 15.68 -11.99 11.34
N ASN A 8 14.71 -12.91 11.38
CA ASN A 8 13.83 -13.03 12.54
C ASN A 8 14.55 -13.81 13.66
N THR A 9 14.96 -13.09 14.69
CA THR A 9 15.67 -13.67 15.83
C THR A 9 14.77 -14.46 16.78
N GLN A 10 13.45 -14.33 16.66
CA GLN A 10 12.48 -15.09 17.47
C GLN A 10 12.30 -16.53 16.96
N HIS A 11 12.61 -16.78 15.68
CA HIS A 11 12.44 -18.09 15.05
C HIS A 11 13.72 -18.54 14.30
N PRO A 12 14.86 -18.71 15.01
CA PRO A 12 16.15 -19.01 14.37
C PRO A 12 16.22 -20.41 13.74
N GLU A 13 15.37 -21.33 14.18
CA GLU A 13 15.33 -22.74 13.74
C GLU A 13 13.92 -23.12 13.24
N LEU A 14 13.32 -22.25 12.42
CA LEU A 14 11.94 -22.40 11.93
C LEU A 14 11.70 -23.74 11.25
N ASP A 15 12.70 -24.24 10.53
CA ASP A 15 12.69 -25.52 9.79
C ASP A 15 12.60 -26.75 10.70
N ARG A 16 12.89 -26.60 12.00
CA ARG A 16 12.83 -27.66 13.00
C ARG A 16 11.53 -27.71 13.80
N TYR A 17 10.62 -26.77 13.54
CA TYR A 17 9.34 -26.72 14.24
C TYR A 17 8.42 -27.83 13.77
N ASP A 18 7.65 -28.42 14.69
CA ASP A 18 6.50 -29.22 14.29
C ASP A 18 5.42 -28.34 13.65
N THR A 19 4.44 -28.97 13.02
CA THR A 19 3.40 -28.26 12.24
C THR A 19 2.57 -27.31 13.12
N GLU A 20 2.22 -27.69 14.34
CA GLU A 20 1.43 -26.83 15.24
C GLU A 20 2.21 -25.58 15.62
N ARG A 21 3.48 -25.73 15.98
CA ARG A 21 4.37 -24.61 16.31
C ARG A 21 4.59 -23.69 15.11
N LEU A 22 4.73 -24.26 13.88
CA LEU A 22 4.82 -23.44 12.66
C LEU A 22 3.56 -22.59 12.45
N VAL A 23 2.38 -23.23 12.48
CA VAL A 23 1.11 -22.52 12.30
C VAL A 23 0.93 -21.41 13.35
N ARG A 24 1.27 -21.71 14.60
CA ARG A 24 1.20 -20.75 15.69
C ARG A 24 2.17 -19.57 15.46
N ALA A 25 3.43 -19.83 15.09
CA ALA A 25 4.40 -18.77 14.80
C ALA A 25 3.93 -17.81 13.72
N PHE A 26 3.36 -18.32 12.62
CA PHE A 26 2.80 -17.47 11.56
C PHE A 26 1.55 -16.72 12.00
N ALA A 27 0.65 -17.34 12.75
CA ALA A 27 -0.60 -16.72 13.19
C ALA A 27 -0.36 -15.61 14.23
N ASP A 28 0.47 -15.88 15.24
CA ASP A 28 0.76 -14.93 16.31
C ASP A 28 1.52 -13.70 15.79
N ASP A 29 2.41 -13.89 14.82
CA ASP A 29 3.15 -12.79 14.19
C ASP A 29 2.24 -11.77 13.48
N GLN A 30 1.05 -12.19 13.01
CA GLN A 30 0.09 -11.28 12.37
C GLN A 30 -0.47 -10.21 13.34
N LEU A 31 -0.41 -10.42 14.64
CA LEU A 31 -0.82 -9.41 15.64
C LEU A 31 -0.01 -8.10 15.49
N ASN A 32 1.24 -8.20 15.07
CA ASN A 32 2.10 -7.05 14.81
C ASN A 32 1.55 -6.17 13.67
N ALA A 33 0.84 -6.76 12.69
CA ALA A 33 0.21 -6.01 11.61
C ALA A 33 -0.89 -5.07 12.14
N VAL A 34 -1.77 -5.58 13.01
CA VAL A 34 -2.84 -4.79 13.65
C VAL A 34 -2.24 -3.66 14.49
N GLN A 35 -1.24 -3.97 15.30
CA GLN A 35 -0.58 -2.98 16.15
C GLN A 35 0.12 -1.88 15.33
N ALA A 36 0.75 -2.24 14.19
CA ALA A 36 1.38 -1.27 13.31
C ALA A 36 0.35 -0.28 12.74
N VAL A 37 -0.82 -0.76 12.32
CA VAL A 37 -1.90 0.12 11.83
C VAL A 37 -2.46 0.99 12.96
N GLN A 38 -2.62 0.45 14.18
CA GLN A 38 -3.06 1.23 15.34
C GLN A 38 -2.08 2.39 15.63
N ARG A 39 -0.76 2.13 15.57
CA ARG A 39 0.25 3.20 15.72
C ARG A 39 0.19 4.24 14.60
N ALA A 40 -0.18 3.84 13.40
CA ALA A 40 -0.31 4.71 12.22
C ALA A 40 -1.64 5.49 12.18
N THR A 41 -2.55 5.33 13.16
CA THR A 41 -3.85 6.01 13.19
C THR A 41 -3.78 7.51 12.94
N PRO A 42 -2.86 8.30 13.55
CA PRO A 42 -2.79 9.74 13.28
C PRO A 42 -2.44 10.06 11.82
N GLN A 43 -1.54 9.30 11.21
CA GLN A 43 -1.13 9.48 9.81
C GLN A 43 -2.26 9.11 8.85
N LEU A 44 -2.96 8.00 9.11
CA LEU A 44 -4.14 7.59 8.34
C LEU A 44 -5.26 8.63 8.44
N ALA A 45 -5.52 9.14 9.64
CA ALA A 45 -6.54 10.18 9.84
C ALA A 45 -6.20 11.45 9.06
N ALA A 46 -4.95 11.91 9.10
CA ALA A 46 -4.49 13.06 8.33
C ALA A 46 -4.65 12.84 6.82
N ALA A 47 -4.34 11.63 6.32
CA ALA A 47 -4.50 11.27 4.92
C ALA A 47 -5.98 11.28 4.50
N VAL A 48 -6.88 10.75 5.32
CA VAL A 48 -8.33 10.79 5.07
C VAL A 48 -8.83 12.24 5.03
N GLU A 49 -8.49 13.07 6.01
CA GLU A 49 -8.94 14.47 6.06
C GLU A 49 -8.44 15.28 4.86
N ALA A 50 -7.21 15.05 4.39
CA ALA A 50 -6.67 15.69 3.19
C ALA A 50 -7.34 15.19 1.89
N ALA A 51 -7.78 13.93 1.85
CA ALA A 51 -8.44 13.33 0.69
C ALA A 51 -9.89 13.81 0.53
N VAL A 52 -10.65 14.03 1.63
CA VAL A 52 -12.07 14.38 1.61
C VAL A 52 -12.40 15.55 0.67
N PRO A 53 -11.77 16.72 0.74
CA PRO A 53 -12.11 17.85 -0.13
C PRO A 53 -11.82 17.56 -1.61
N ARG A 54 -10.74 16.83 -1.90
CA ARG A 54 -10.35 16.49 -3.27
C ARG A 54 -11.35 15.52 -3.92
N ILE A 55 -11.73 14.50 -3.18
CA ILE A 55 -12.71 13.51 -3.66
C ILE A 55 -14.10 14.13 -3.80
N ARG A 56 -14.51 15.05 -2.90
CA ARG A 56 -15.75 15.83 -3.05
C ARG A 56 -15.74 16.72 -4.30
N ALA A 57 -14.59 17.24 -4.68
CA ALA A 57 -14.40 18.03 -5.89
C ALA A 57 -14.37 17.20 -7.19
N GLY A 58 -14.71 15.90 -7.12
CA GLY A 58 -14.77 15.01 -8.29
C GLY A 58 -13.51 14.18 -8.52
N GLY A 59 -12.52 14.24 -7.64
CA GLY A 59 -11.28 13.47 -7.74
C GLY A 59 -11.47 11.96 -7.62
N ARG A 60 -10.42 11.22 -7.95
CA ARG A 60 -10.37 9.76 -7.97
C ARG A 60 -9.35 9.25 -6.95
N LEU A 61 -9.52 8.00 -6.54
CA LEU A 61 -8.48 7.22 -5.85
C LEU A 61 -7.65 6.48 -6.90
N LEU A 62 -6.34 6.73 -6.92
CA LEU A 62 -5.38 6.09 -7.82
C LEU A 62 -4.41 5.26 -6.97
N TYR A 63 -4.45 3.94 -7.12
CA TYR A 63 -3.61 3.02 -6.34
C TYR A 63 -2.41 2.59 -7.19
N PHE A 64 -1.20 2.73 -6.64
CA PHE A 64 0.04 2.33 -7.30
C PHE A 64 0.86 1.43 -6.38
N GLY A 65 1.29 0.28 -6.90
CA GLY A 65 2.10 -0.67 -6.16
C GLY A 65 2.69 -1.76 -7.05
N ALA A 66 3.60 -2.54 -6.48
CA ALA A 66 4.18 -3.73 -7.12
C ALA A 66 3.90 -4.97 -6.28
N GLY A 67 3.90 -6.15 -6.90
CA GLY A 67 3.74 -7.42 -6.22
C GLY A 67 2.50 -7.47 -5.33
N THR A 68 2.67 -7.91 -4.08
CA THR A 68 1.57 -7.99 -3.09
C THR A 68 0.94 -6.63 -2.82
N SER A 69 1.74 -5.57 -2.68
CA SER A 69 1.23 -4.22 -2.40
C SER A 69 0.29 -3.72 -3.49
N GLY A 70 0.65 -3.92 -4.77
CA GLY A 70 -0.19 -3.55 -5.90
C GLY A 70 -1.48 -4.38 -5.99
N ARG A 71 -1.41 -5.70 -5.71
CA ARG A 71 -2.59 -6.56 -5.66
C ARG A 71 -3.56 -6.16 -4.54
N LEU A 72 -3.04 -5.73 -3.39
CA LEU A 72 -3.87 -5.23 -2.28
C LEU A 72 -4.55 -3.90 -2.63
N GLY A 73 -3.85 -3.00 -3.33
CA GLY A 73 -4.45 -1.77 -3.86
C GLY A 73 -5.58 -2.05 -4.84
N LEU A 74 -5.38 -3.01 -5.75
CA LEU A 74 -6.45 -3.46 -6.66
C LEU A 74 -7.63 -4.04 -5.89
N LEU A 75 -7.37 -4.93 -4.93
CA LEU A 75 -8.43 -5.54 -4.11
C LEU A 75 -9.28 -4.45 -3.44
N ASP A 76 -8.64 -3.47 -2.78
CA ASP A 76 -9.36 -2.38 -2.13
C ASP A 76 -10.19 -1.57 -3.14
N SER A 77 -9.63 -1.27 -4.32
CA SER A 77 -10.31 -0.45 -5.34
C SER A 77 -11.58 -1.11 -5.89
N VAL A 78 -11.58 -2.43 -6.11
CA VAL A 78 -12.74 -3.16 -6.66
C VAL A 78 -13.85 -3.38 -5.63
N GLU A 79 -13.53 -3.42 -4.34
CA GLU A 79 -14.49 -3.60 -3.25
C GLU A 79 -15.30 -2.32 -2.92
N LEU A 80 -14.90 -1.17 -3.47
CA LEU A 80 -15.61 0.09 -3.22
C LEU A 80 -16.98 0.13 -3.93
N LEU A 81 -17.10 -0.48 -5.10
CA LEU A 81 -18.37 -0.52 -5.82
C LEU A 81 -19.44 -1.32 -5.07
N PRO A 82 -19.24 -2.61 -4.69
CA PRO A 82 -20.27 -3.39 -4.01
C PRO A 82 -20.60 -2.86 -2.62
N THR A 83 -19.62 -2.23 -1.94
CA THR A 83 -19.81 -1.77 -0.55
C THR A 83 -20.45 -0.38 -0.46
N PHE A 84 -20.03 0.55 -1.31
CA PHE A 84 -20.39 1.97 -1.21
C PHE A 84 -21.07 2.52 -2.47
N SER A 85 -21.36 1.68 -3.45
CA SER A 85 -21.84 2.09 -4.79
C SER A 85 -20.90 3.13 -5.44
N TRP A 86 -19.59 2.99 -5.16
CA TRP A 86 -18.59 3.92 -5.68
C TRP A 86 -18.29 3.61 -7.14
N PRO A 87 -18.30 4.62 -8.05
CA PRO A 87 -18.04 4.39 -9.47
C PRO A 87 -16.64 3.81 -9.72
N THR A 88 -16.54 2.76 -10.52
CA THR A 88 -15.27 2.06 -10.78
C THR A 88 -14.22 2.97 -11.41
N GLU A 89 -14.63 3.90 -12.26
CA GLU A 89 -13.77 4.89 -12.88
C GLU A 89 -13.16 5.90 -11.88
N ARG A 90 -13.69 5.93 -10.66
CA ARG A 90 -13.19 6.77 -9.56
C ARG A 90 -12.30 6.03 -8.56
N ALA A 91 -12.01 4.76 -8.80
CA ALA A 91 -11.07 3.96 -8.01
C ALA A 91 -10.25 3.07 -8.94
N VAL A 92 -9.10 3.55 -9.36
CA VAL A 92 -8.27 2.92 -10.39
C VAL A 92 -6.97 2.40 -9.76
N ALA A 93 -6.63 1.15 -10.03
CA ALA A 93 -5.39 0.55 -9.56
C ALA A 93 -4.44 0.23 -10.71
N SER A 94 -3.18 0.60 -10.54
CA SER A 94 -2.07 0.28 -11.45
C SER A 94 -1.03 -0.58 -10.71
N LEU A 95 -0.71 -1.70 -11.31
CA LEU A 95 0.25 -2.67 -10.79
C LEU A 95 1.47 -2.74 -11.71
N ALA A 96 2.66 -2.67 -11.15
CA ALA A 96 3.90 -2.89 -11.91
C ALA A 96 3.82 -4.21 -12.69
N GLY A 97 4.04 -4.15 -14.01
CA GLY A 97 3.85 -5.28 -14.93
C GLY A 97 2.41 -5.47 -15.42
N GLY A 98 1.50 -4.57 -15.06
CA GLY A 98 0.13 -4.52 -15.60
C GLY A 98 -0.74 -5.71 -15.23
N GLN A 99 -1.73 -6.01 -16.09
CA GLN A 99 -2.74 -7.05 -15.83
C GLN A 99 -2.15 -8.46 -15.67
N GLN A 100 -1.07 -8.76 -16.39
CA GLN A 100 -0.38 -10.04 -16.26
C GLN A 100 0.17 -10.27 -14.85
N ALA A 101 0.68 -9.20 -14.20
CA ALA A 101 1.25 -9.25 -12.86
C ALA A 101 0.25 -9.60 -11.75
N LEU A 102 -1.05 -9.63 -12.06
CA LEU A 102 -2.07 -10.14 -11.13
C LEU A 102 -1.93 -11.64 -10.90
N PHE A 103 -1.54 -12.39 -11.92
CA PHE A 103 -1.54 -13.85 -11.92
C PHE A 103 -0.13 -14.44 -11.86
N VAL A 104 0.85 -13.75 -12.45
CA VAL A 104 2.24 -14.21 -12.55
C VAL A 104 3.18 -13.07 -12.14
N ALA A 105 4.24 -13.37 -11.42
CA ALA A 105 5.27 -12.37 -11.13
C ALA A 105 5.95 -11.94 -12.44
N VAL A 106 6.01 -10.62 -12.68
CA VAL A 106 6.72 -10.03 -13.83
C VAL A 106 8.03 -9.46 -13.30
N GLU A 107 9.13 -10.16 -13.58
CA GLU A 107 10.46 -9.76 -13.12
C GLU A 107 10.86 -8.39 -13.70
N GLY A 108 11.54 -7.58 -12.90
CA GLY A 108 12.05 -6.26 -13.30
C GLY A 108 11.00 -5.16 -13.44
N ALA A 109 9.70 -5.47 -13.47
CA ALA A 109 8.68 -4.43 -13.63
C ALA A 109 8.64 -3.44 -12.45
N GLU A 110 8.99 -3.89 -11.25
CA GLU A 110 9.04 -3.04 -10.05
C GLU A 110 10.25 -2.09 -10.03
N ASP A 111 11.30 -2.40 -10.81
CA ASP A 111 12.54 -1.64 -10.89
C ASP A 111 12.49 -0.49 -11.92
N ASP A 112 11.43 -0.41 -12.73
CA ASP A 112 11.26 0.60 -13.78
C ASP A 112 10.54 1.85 -13.23
N PHE A 113 11.32 2.86 -12.85
CA PHE A 113 10.83 4.17 -12.40
C PHE A 113 10.01 4.89 -13.48
N GLU A 114 10.49 4.86 -14.73
CA GLU A 114 9.83 5.54 -15.84
C GLU A 114 8.48 4.89 -16.19
N LEU A 115 8.36 3.57 -16.03
CA LEU A 115 7.10 2.87 -16.18
C LEU A 115 6.06 3.39 -15.17
N GLY A 116 6.45 3.54 -13.90
CA GLY A 116 5.55 4.07 -12.89
C GLY A 116 5.05 5.48 -13.20
N ALA A 117 5.94 6.34 -13.69
CA ALA A 117 5.59 7.69 -14.11
C ALA A 117 4.66 7.69 -15.36
N ARG A 118 4.94 6.84 -16.36
CA ARG A 118 4.10 6.70 -17.56
C ARG A 118 2.71 6.15 -17.23
N ASP A 119 2.62 5.14 -16.37
CA ASP A 119 1.36 4.54 -15.97
C ASP A 119 0.46 5.54 -15.22
N LEU A 120 1.06 6.39 -14.38
CA LEU A 120 0.32 7.48 -13.75
C LEU A 120 -0.12 8.52 -14.79
N ALA A 121 0.77 8.98 -15.66
CA ALA A 121 0.45 9.97 -16.69
C ALA A 121 -0.68 9.48 -17.61
N ALA A 122 -0.72 8.18 -17.93
CA ALA A 122 -1.78 7.56 -18.71
C ALA A 122 -3.17 7.66 -18.06
N GLN A 123 -3.23 7.84 -16.74
CA GLN A 123 -4.50 8.09 -16.03
C GLN A 123 -5.00 9.53 -16.21
N ALA A 124 -4.27 10.41 -16.92
CA ALA A 124 -4.57 11.83 -17.02
C ALA A 124 -4.91 12.45 -15.64
N PRO A 125 -3.96 12.44 -14.68
CA PRO A 125 -4.20 12.82 -13.30
C PRO A 125 -4.54 14.30 -13.18
N THR A 126 -5.37 14.63 -12.20
CA THR A 126 -5.80 16.01 -11.89
C THR A 126 -5.42 16.39 -10.47
N PRO A 127 -5.38 17.69 -10.13
CA PRO A 127 -5.11 18.13 -8.75
C PRO A 127 -6.13 17.63 -7.72
N ASN A 128 -7.29 17.16 -8.15
CA ASN A 128 -8.30 16.59 -7.25
C ASN A 128 -8.08 15.11 -6.96
N ASP A 129 -7.20 14.42 -7.70
CA ASP A 129 -6.95 13.01 -7.50
C ASP A 129 -6.07 12.75 -6.26
N VAL A 130 -6.28 11.61 -5.64
CA VAL A 130 -5.54 11.10 -4.49
C VAL A 130 -4.79 9.85 -4.91
N CYS A 131 -3.47 9.88 -4.89
CA CYS A 131 -2.61 8.78 -5.28
C CYS A 131 -2.11 8.02 -4.04
N LEU A 132 -2.55 6.76 -3.87
CA LEU A 132 -2.11 5.85 -2.82
C LEU A 132 -0.95 5.00 -3.36
N CYS A 133 0.25 5.26 -2.86
CA CYS A 133 1.50 4.67 -3.33
C CYS A 133 2.02 3.69 -2.30
N VAL A 134 1.94 2.37 -2.58
CA VAL A 134 2.15 1.31 -1.59
C VAL A 134 3.36 0.45 -1.96
N ALA A 135 4.33 0.38 -1.05
CA ALA A 135 5.51 -0.47 -1.18
C ALA A 135 6.01 -0.93 0.19
N ALA A 136 6.12 -2.22 0.44
CA ALA A 136 6.56 -2.73 1.75
C ALA A 136 8.00 -2.29 2.09
N SER A 137 8.94 -2.43 1.16
CA SER A 137 10.31 -1.91 1.28
C SER A 137 10.32 -0.38 1.38
N GLY A 138 9.38 0.25 0.67
CA GLY A 138 9.29 1.69 0.49
C GLY A 138 10.33 2.28 -0.46
N GLY A 139 11.09 1.45 -1.17
CA GLY A 139 12.12 1.85 -2.13
C GLY A 139 11.82 1.46 -3.59
N THR A 140 10.66 0.85 -3.86
CA THR A 140 10.29 0.33 -5.19
C THR A 140 10.29 1.42 -6.25
N PRO A 141 11.19 1.37 -7.26
CA PRO A 141 11.33 2.44 -8.26
C PRO A 141 10.04 2.77 -9.01
N TYR A 142 9.28 1.77 -9.44
CA TYR A 142 7.96 1.98 -10.05
C TYR A 142 7.05 2.90 -9.22
N VAL A 143 6.97 2.64 -7.91
CA VAL A 143 6.12 3.43 -6.99
C VAL A 143 6.66 4.85 -6.81
N LEU A 144 7.98 5.01 -6.76
CA LEU A 144 8.62 6.32 -6.68
C LEU A 144 8.39 7.15 -7.96
N GLY A 145 8.42 6.51 -9.12
CA GLY A 145 8.07 7.15 -10.40
C GLY A 145 6.63 7.65 -10.42
N ALA A 146 5.70 6.83 -9.93
CA ALA A 146 4.30 7.24 -9.79
C ALA A 146 4.13 8.43 -8.82
N ILE A 147 4.84 8.44 -7.67
CA ILE A 147 4.81 9.58 -6.73
C ILE A 147 5.31 10.86 -7.42
N ALA A 148 6.44 10.78 -8.13
CA ALA A 148 7.03 11.94 -8.80
C ALA A 148 6.05 12.55 -9.82
N ALA A 149 5.45 11.72 -10.67
CA ALA A 149 4.47 12.14 -11.66
C ALA A 149 3.18 12.67 -11.03
N ALA A 150 2.67 12.03 -9.95
CA ALA A 150 1.49 12.46 -9.24
C ALA A 150 1.68 13.86 -8.61
N ARG A 151 2.84 14.09 -7.98
CA ARG A 151 3.18 15.40 -7.41
C ARG A 151 3.29 16.47 -8.49
N ALA A 152 3.91 16.16 -9.63
CA ALA A 152 4.01 17.08 -10.76
C ALA A 152 2.62 17.47 -11.31
N ALA A 153 1.64 16.56 -11.25
CA ALA A 153 0.25 16.81 -11.62
C ALA A 153 -0.58 17.50 -10.51
N GLY A 154 -0.02 17.75 -9.34
CA GLY A 154 -0.72 18.39 -8.20
C GLY A 154 -1.63 17.45 -7.42
N CYS A 155 -1.57 16.12 -7.64
CA CYS A 155 -2.33 15.13 -6.87
C CYS A 155 -1.89 15.14 -5.40
N LEU A 156 -2.81 14.80 -4.50
CA LEU A 156 -2.43 14.40 -3.15
C LEU A 156 -1.72 13.03 -3.23
N THR A 157 -0.51 12.93 -2.72
CA THR A 157 0.22 11.67 -2.65
C THR A 157 0.26 11.16 -1.21
N VAL A 158 -0.17 9.90 -1.02
CA VAL A 158 -0.11 9.18 0.25
C VAL A 158 0.82 7.98 0.06
N GLY A 159 1.99 8.02 0.68
CA GLY A 159 2.96 6.95 0.64
C GLY A 159 2.77 5.99 1.81
N ILE A 160 2.66 4.69 1.55
CA ILE A 160 2.48 3.65 2.57
C ILE A 160 3.64 2.66 2.49
N ALA A 161 4.39 2.50 3.58
CA ALA A 161 5.53 1.58 3.63
C ALA A 161 5.69 0.94 5.01
N ASN A 162 6.45 -0.18 5.06
CA ASN A 162 6.68 -0.93 6.30
C ASN A 162 8.07 -0.69 6.93
N ASN A 163 8.86 0.20 6.34
CA ASN A 163 10.20 0.52 6.82
C ASN A 163 10.33 2.00 7.19
N PRO A 164 10.82 2.33 8.40
CA PRO A 164 11.06 3.70 8.81
C PRO A 164 12.03 4.42 7.86
N GLY A 165 11.75 5.69 7.55
CA GLY A 165 12.61 6.51 6.69
C GLY A 165 12.64 6.10 5.21
N ALA A 166 11.75 5.22 4.79
CA ALA A 166 11.68 4.74 3.42
C ALA A 166 11.38 5.89 2.42
N PRO A 167 11.97 5.87 1.20
CA PRO A 167 11.77 6.91 0.19
C PRO A 167 10.28 7.21 -0.11
N VAL A 168 9.43 6.19 -0.20
CA VAL A 168 7.98 6.36 -0.43
C VAL A 168 7.34 7.24 0.65
N LEU A 169 7.74 7.11 1.93
CA LEU A 169 7.22 7.94 3.03
C LEU A 169 7.70 9.39 2.95
N LEU A 170 8.94 9.60 2.48
CA LEU A 170 9.59 10.92 2.46
C LEU A 170 9.24 11.73 1.21
N GLN A 171 9.00 11.06 0.08
CA GLN A 171 8.71 11.71 -1.19
C GLN A 171 7.22 11.98 -1.40
N ALA A 172 6.33 11.22 -0.77
CA ALA A 172 4.91 11.52 -0.76
C ALA A 172 4.63 12.76 0.10
N GLU A 173 3.51 13.44 -0.16
CA GLU A 173 3.04 14.56 0.65
C GLU A 173 2.68 14.12 2.08
N LEU A 174 2.06 12.95 2.20
CA LEU A 174 1.73 12.31 3.48
C LEU A 174 2.30 10.89 3.52
N GLY A 175 3.13 10.60 4.52
CA GLY A 175 3.69 9.28 4.75
C GLY A 175 2.93 8.53 5.84
N VAL A 176 2.58 7.26 5.58
CA VAL A 176 1.97 6.34 6.53
C VAL A 176 2.94 5.17 6.78
N LEU A 177 3.57 5.17 7.93
CA LEU A 177 4.49 4.11 8.34
C LEU A 177 3.72 2.98 9.03
N LEU A 178 3.82 1.78 8.46
CA LEU A 178 3.30 0.54 9.04
C LEU A 178 4.48 -0.31 9.55
N ASP A 179 5.11 0.11 10.64
CA ASP A 179 6.30 -0.58 11.17
C ASP A 179 5.91 -1.93 11.77
N THR A 180 6.07 -2.98 10.98
CA THR A 180 5.76 -4.37 11.35
C THR A 180 7.00 -5.15 11.83
N GLY A 181 8.20 -4.63 11.60
CA GLY A 181 9.45 -5.34 11.90
C GLY A 181 9.73 -6.54 10.97
N ALA A 182 10.66 -7.41 11.39
CA ALA A 182 11.10 -8.56 10.61
C ALA A 182 9.99 -9.61 10.45
N GLU A 183 9.85 -10.16 9.25
CA GLU A 183 8.90 -11.24 8.95
C GLU A 183 9.34 -12.58 9.55
N VAL A 184 8.41 -13.51 9.78
CA VAL A 184 8.75 -14.89 10.19
C VAL A 184 9.68 -15.54 9.17
N ILE A 185 9.43 -15.32 7.88
CA ILE A 185 10.36 -15.63 6.80
C ILE A 185 10.93 -14.30 6.31
N SER A 186 12.21 -14.06 6.57
CA SER A 186 12.90 -12.81 6.20
C SER A 186 12.63 -12.41 4.76
N GLY A 187 12.28 -11.15 4.54
CA GLY A 187 11.97 -10.59 3.22
C GLY A 187 10.62 -10.98 2.63
N SER A 188 9.86 -11.87 3.27
CA SER A 188 8.57 -12.31 2.75
C SER A 188 7.43 -11.34 3.11
N THR A 189 7.47 -10.13 2.54
CA THR A 189 6.56 -9.02 2.84
C THR A 189 5.10 -9.24 2.44
N ARG A 190 4.78 -10.38 1.80
CA ARG A 190 3.39 -10.82 1.61
C ARG A 190 2.68 -11.23 2.92
N LEU A 191 3.45 -11.45 4.01
CA LEU A 191 2.95 -11.89 5.31
C LEU A 191 2.40 -10.68 6.11
N LYS A 192 2.95 -10.40 7.31
CA LYS A 192 2.38 -9.34 8.17
C LYS A 192 2.51 -7.93 7.58
N ALA A 193 3.53 -7.63 6.79
CA ALA A 193 3.64 -6.36 6.11
C ALA A 193 2.47 -6.17 5.13
N GLY A 194 2.17 -7.17 4.30
CA GLY A 194 0.99 -7.17 3.43
C GLY A 194 -0.32 -7.11 4.21
N THR A 195 -0.44 -7.86 5.31
CA THR A 195 -1.62 -7.79 6.20
C THR A 195 -1.83 -6.38 6.74
N ALA A 196 -0.77 -5.71 7.21
CA ALA A 196 -0.85 -4.33 7.68
C ALA A 196 -1.29 -3.36 6.57
N GLN A 197 -0.74 -3.52 5.35
CA GLN A 197 -1.15 -2.72 4.20
C GLN A 197 -2.63 -2.93 3.86
N LYS A 198 -3.11 -4.18 3.86
CA LYS A 198 -4.53 -4.48 3.63
C LYS A 198 -5.42 -3.78 4.65
N ILE A 199 -5.10 -3.87 5.93
CA ILE A 199 -5.87 -3.21 7.00
C ILE A 199 -5.83 -1.69 6.81
N ALA A 200 -4.66 -1.11 6.53
CA ALA A 200 -4.50 0.33 6.34
C ALA A 200 -5.29 0.85 5.13
N LEU A 201 -5.25 0.15 3.99
CA LEU A 201 -6.01 0.52 2.79
C LEU A 201 -7.52 0.48 3.06
N ASN A 202 -8.04 -0.62 3.63
CA ASN A 202 -9.47 -0.70 3.97
C ASN A 202 -9.88 0.34 5.02
N THR A 203 -9.02 0.63 6.00
CA THR A 203 -9.28 1.68 7.00
C THR A 203 -9.35 3.06 6.35
N PHE A 204 -8.41 3.37 5.47
CA PHE A 204 -8.39 4.63 4.73
C PHE A 204 -9.64 4.78 3.85
N SER A 205 -9.89 3.82 2.96
CA SER A 205 -10.98 3.88 1.98
C SER A 205 -12.36 3.91 2.66
N SER A 206 -12.59 3.03 3.66
CA SER A 206 -13.85 3.01 4.40
C SER A 206 -14.07 4.31 5.19
N SER A 207 -13.03 4.82 5.88
CA SER A 207 -13.14 6.08 6.61
C SER A 207 -13.44 7.24 5.66
N LEU A 208 -12.82 7.28 4.49
CA LEU A 208 -13.09 8.27 3.46
C LEU A 208 -14.55 8.18 2.99
N MET A 209 -15.07 6.98 2.70
CA MET A 209 -16.46 6.80 2.26
C MET A 209 -17.47 7.22 3.35
N VAL A 210 -17.20 6.92 4.62
CA VAL A 210 -18.00 7.42 5.75
C VAL A 210 -18.01 8.96 5.78
N ARG A 211 -16.85 9.60 5.64
CA ARG A 211 -16.72 11.08 5.61
C ARG A 211 -17.42 11.71 4.39
N LEU A 212 -17.61 10.95 3.34
CA LEU A 212 -18.34 11.35 2.13
C LEU A 212 -19.85 11.05 2.18
N HIS A 213 -20.34 10.52 3.30
CA HIS A 213 -21.75 10.10 3.48
C HIS A 213 -22.19 9.05 2.46
N LYS A 214 -21.35 8.02 2.24
CA LYS A 214 -21.59 6.89 1.32
C LYS A 214 -22.00 5.60 2.05
N VAL A 215 -22.37 5.68 3.30
CA VAL A 215 -22.87 4.58 4.15
C VAL A 215 -24.26 4.89 4.62
#